data_82d73b27abd8527f07cc48bbf2e9170a
#
_entry.id   82d73b27abd8527f07cc48bbf2e9170a
#
_cell.length_a   1.000
_cell.length_b   1.000
_cell.length_c   1.000
_cell.angle_alpha   90.00
_cell.angle_beta   90.00
_cell.angle_gamma   90.00
#
_symmetry.space_group_name_H-M   'P 1'
#
loop_
_entity.id
_entity.type
_entity.pdbx_description
1 polymer ?
#
loop_
_entity_poly.entity_id
_entity_poly.type
_entity_poly.pdbx_seq_one_letter_code
_entity_poly.pdbx_strand_id
1 'polypeptide(L)'
;MAKFAETSIPACFQNRVEQFGDRAIVAYKKDGVYTDISWKEMNEMVRNLGYFLISKGVKPGDKVSLFSPNRYEWWVTDLAILSIGAVNVPIYATNSAEESRYIIDNSDSIMCFTATKAHTDKIISVKSKLPNLRDIISFDPLEKPIDGVIELSTALKEGAKNPQVEEFDKRIREIKSEDMATIIYTSGTTGAPKGVMLSHNNFFANTQQIYNVDPDLFKRADELTFLSFLPLAHSFERTVGYYTPMLHGMKVYFAEDFSKIVENFQEVHPTCIVSVPRLFEKIHAGILAKVAGAPPIKKAMFNWAMGLASKNLPYICNDRKPSGLFGFQYRLADKLIFSKLKAALGMDKLEFGFSGGGPLSVSDAEFFLGMGIKIVEGYGLTETSPVTNTNKPKKIKPGYIGVAVKDTIVKIGEGGELLIKGPQVMMGYYKNEEATKEAFTEDGFFRTGDIAEIDEEGFAKITGRIKDIIVTSGGKNISPQNIENSLKASPYIEQVAVIGDNRKYLSALVVPAFSELESWAKENGVNFSSRAELIKDPKVNELYAKEIEDNMKDYARVEQIRKFTLLDKEWSQETDELTPTLKLKRRIINQKYKDVIEKMYPASAD
;
A
#
# COMPACT_ATOMS: atom_id res chain seq x y z
N MET A 1 -19.28 16.58 26.68
CA MET A 1 -19.24 17.36 25.41
C MET A 1 -17.83 17.27 24.86
N ALA A 2 -17.66 17.22 23.53
CA ALA A 2 -16.34 17.24 22.92
C ALA A 2 -15.57 18.50 23.30
N LYS A 3 -14.28 18.38 23.63
CA LYS A 3 -13.41 19.47 24.03
C LYS A 3 -13.10 20.44 22.87
N PHE A 4 -13.04 19.86 21.66
CA PHE A 4 -12.74 20.57 20.42
C PHE A 4 -13.81 20.31 19.37
N ALA A 5 -14.04 21.26 18.46
CA ALA A 5 -14.81 21.00 17.24
C ALA A 5 -14.05 20.01 16.35
N GLU A 6 -14.70 18.98 15.83
CA GLU A 6 -14.05 17.94 15.00
C GLU A 6 -13.81 18.45 13.57
N THR A 7 -13.00 19.49 13.43
CA THR A 7 -12.63 20.15 12.16
C THR A 7 -11.26 19.69 11.63
N SER A 8 -10.48 19.00 12.46
CA SER A 8 -9.12 18.58 12.11
C SER A 8 -8.76 17.24 12.77
N ILE A 9 -7.79 16.55 12.20
CA ILE A 9 -7.28 15.27 12.75
C ILE A 9 -6.84 15.41 14.22
N PRO A 10 -6.04 16.43 14.63
CA PRO A 10 -5.66 16.57 16.04
C PRO A 10 -6.83 16.90 16.96
N ALA A 11 -7.82 17.69 16.52
CA ALA A 11 -9.01 17.96 17.32
C ALA A 11 -9.80 16.67 17.60
N CYS A 12 -10.00 15.84 16.58
CA CYS A 12 -10.62 14.52 16.72
C CYS A 12 -9.81 13.62 17.67
N PHE A 13 -8.47 13.56 17.51
CA PHE A 13 -7.60 12.81 18.40
C PHE A 13 -7.78 13.22 19.87
N GLN A 14 -7.74 14.51 20.18
CA GLN A 14 -7.92 15.01 21.55
C GLN A 14 -9.29 14.62 22.14
N ASN A 15 -10.35 14.65 21.34
CA ASN A 15 -11.68 14.22 21.78
C ASN A 15 -11.71 12.70 22.07
N ARG A 16 -11.00 11.90 21.29
CA ARG A 16 -10.89 10.43 21.52
C ARG A 16 -10.05 10.11 22.75
N VAL A 17 -9.02 10.90 23.06
CA VAL A 17 -8.28 10.80 24.33
C VAL A 17 -9.21 10.96 25.53
N GLU A 18 -10.09 11.96 25.54
CA GLU A 18 -11.09 12.15 26.60
C GLU A 18 -12.09 10.98 26.67
N GLN A 19 -12.44 10.39 25.52
CA GLN A 19 -13.39 9.30 25.43
C GLN A 19 -12.79 7.95 25.87
N PHE A 20 -11.55 7.64 25.48
CA PHE A 20 -10.98 6.31 25.60
C PHE A 20 -9.93 6.16 26.71
N GLY A 21 -9.30 7.24 27.14
CA GLY A 21 -8.45 7.33 28.32
C GLY A 21 -7.37 6.25 28.44
N ASP A 22 -7.54 5.32 29.34
CA ASP A 22 -6.54 4.26 29.66
C ASP A 22 -6.62 3.05 28.71
N ARG A 23 -7.55 3.03 27.75
CA ARG A 23 -7.57 1.97 26.72
C ARG A 23 -6.30 2.03 25.86
N ALA A 24 -5.85 0.87 25.39
CA ALA A 24 -4.76 0.81 24.43
C ALA A 24 -5.20 1.34 23.04
N ILE A 25 -4.40 2.23 22.47
CA ILE A 25 -4.58 2.72 21.09
C ILE A 25 -3.66 1.95 20.14
N VAL A 26 -2.41 1.70 20.54
CA VAL A 26 -1.44 0.95 19.75
C VAL A 26 -0.73 -0.08 20.60
N ALA A 27 -0.15 -1.08 19.93
CA ALA A 27 0.80 -2.00 20.52
C ALA A 27 2.02 -2.16 19.61
N TYR A 28 3.20 -2.23 20.20
CA TYR A 28 4.47 -2.43 19.51
C TYR A 28 5.30 -3.52 20.21
N LYS A 29 6.20 -4.16 19.48
CA LYS A 29 7.08 -5.15 20.09
C LYS A 29 8.23 -4.51 20.84
N LYS A 30 8.34 -4.87 22.12
CA LYS A 30 9.48 -4.57 22.99
C LYS A 30 9.99 -5.88 23.54
N ASP A 31 11.27 -6.16 23.36
CA ASP A 31 11.92 -7.40 23.82
C ASP A 31 11.15 -8.69 23.39
N GLY A 32 10.62 -8.68 22.16
CA GLY A 32 9.87 -9.80 21.59
C GLY A 32 8.42 -9.94 22.03
N VAL A 33 7.90 -9.03 22.88
CA VAL A 33 6.51 -9.06 23.39
C VAL A 33 5.77 -7.79 23.00
N TYR A 34 4.52 -7.93 22.56
CA TYR A 34 3.66 -6.77 22.29
C TYR A 34 3.34 -6.02 23.58
N THR A 35 3.69 -4.74 23.62
CA THR A 35 3.48 -3.82 24.71
C THR A 35 2.50 -2.75 24.28
N ASP A 36 1.49 -2.50 25.08
CA ASP A 36 0.44 -1.54 24.83
C ASP A 36 0.87 -0.11 25.18
N ILE A 37 0.36 0.86 24.42
CA ILE A 37 0.36 2.29 24.75
C ILE A 37 -1.10 2.74 24.78
N SER A 38 -1.50 3.36 25.89
CA SER A 38 -2.84 3.91 26.06
C SER A 38 -3.03 5.23 25.32
N TRP A 39 -4.29 5.66 25.15
CA TRP A 39 -4.62 6.97 24.60
C TRP A 39 -4.01 8.10 25.41
N LYS A 40 -3.99 7.98 26.75
CA LYS A 40 -3.38 9.00 27.64
C LYS A 40 -1.87 9.06 27.45
N GLU A 41 -1.18 7.92 27.43
CA GLU A 41 0.27 7.89 27.24
C GLU A 41 0.65 8.43 25.85
N MET A 42 -0.09 8.05 24.81
CA MET A 42 0.09 8.60 23.47
C MET A 42 -0.08 10.12 23.47
N ASN A 43 -1.14 10.62 24.10
CA ASN A 43 -1.41 12.05 24.20
C ASN A 43 -0.34 12.82 24.99
N GLU A 44 0.17 12.23 26.06
CA GLU A 44 1.27 12.83 26.83
C GLU A 44 2.51 13.02 25.95
N MET A 45 2.91 12.00 25.19
CA MET A 45 4.02 12.11 24.25
C MET A 45 3.74 13.14 23.14
N VAL A 46 2.55 13.14 22.56
CA VAL A 46 2.12 14.11 21.52
C VAL A 46 2.20 15.55 22.06
N ARG A 47 1.68 15.81 23.26
CA ARG A 47 1.71 17.14 23.86
C ARG A 47 3.13 17.58 24.19
N ASN A 48 3.93 16.71 24.80
CA ASN A 48 5.31 17.02 25.16
C ASN A 48 6.14 17.33 23.90
N LEU A 49 5.98 16.57 22.82
CA LEU A 49 6.65 16.86 21.56
C LEU A 49 6.12 18.16 20.93
N GLY A 50 4.83 18.40 20.97
CA GLY A 50 4.22 19.65 20.50
C GLY A 50 4.75 20.88 21.24
N TYR A 51 4.90 20.82 22.58
CA TYR A 51 5.49 21.88 23.39
C TYR A 51 6.95 22.14 23.00
N PHE A 52 7.72 21.07 22.79
CA PHE A 52 9.09 21.19 22.30
C PHE A 52 9.14 21.90 20.94
N LEU A 53 8.31 21.48 19.97
CA LEU A 53 8.27 22.10 18.64
C LEU A 53 7.88 23.59 18.70
N ILE A 54 6.91 23.95 19.55
CA ILE A 54 6.56 25.36 19.79
C ILE A 54 7.75 26.12 20.36
N SER A 55 8.48 25.55 21.34
CA SER A 55 9.66 26.18 21.95
C SER A 55 10.81 26.38 20.96
N LYS A 56 10.93 25.51 19.95
CA LYS A 56 11.87 25.64 18.83
C LYS A 56 11.39 26.60 17.74
N GLY A 57 10.26 27.29 17.97
CA GLY A 57 9.73 28.31 17.07
C GLY A 57 9.09 27.77 15.80
N VAL A 58 8.61 26.51 15.81
CA VAL A 58 7.80 25.98 14.70
C VAL A 58 6.45 26.68 14.68
N LYS A 59 6.06 27.21 13.53
CA LYS A 59 4.84 27.99 13.32
C LYS A 59 3.79 27.17 12.56
N PRO A 60 2.50 27.53 12.66
CA PRO A 60 1.49 27.00 11.75
C PRO A 60 1.90 27.18 10.28
N GLY A 61 1.72 26.13 9.47
CA GLY A 61 2.10 26.10 8.06
C GLY A 61 3.58 25.73 7.79
N ASP A 62 4.47 25.71 8.79
CA ASP A 62 5.83 25.21 8.62
C ASP A 62 5.81 23.71 8.28
N LYS A 63 6.76 23.26 7.44
CA LYS A 63 6.87 21.86 7.02
C LYS A 63 7.91 21.15 7.86
N VAL A 64 7.55 19.96 8.31
CA VAL A 64 8.40 19.09 9.12
C VAL A 64 8.44 17.72 8.47
N SER A 65 9.62 17.27 8.06
CA SER A 65 9.80 15.97 7.42
C SER A 65 9.88 14.84 8.44
N LEU A 66 9.36 13.66 8.04
CA LEU A 66 9.33 12.45 8.86
C LEU A 66 9.84 11.25 8.07
N PHE A 67 11.09 10.85 8.34
CA PHE A 67 11.83 9.79 7.65
C PHE A 67 11.93 8.54 8.53
N SER A 68 10.92 7.67 8.48
CA SER A 68 10.80 6.54 9.40
C SER A 68 9.98 5.37 8.82
N PRO A 69 10.32 4.11 9.15
CA PRO A 69 9.40 2.99 9.02
C PRO A 69 8.24 3.12 10.02
N ASN A 70 7.32 2.14 9.95
CA ASN A 70 6.18 2.09 10.88
C ASN A 70 6.64 1.83 12.31
N ARG A 71 6.24 2.71 13.21
CA ARG A 71 6.47 2.61 14.66
C ARG A 71 5.59 3.62 15.38
N TYR A 72 5.35 3.45 16.68
CA TYR A 72 4.46 4.35 17.42
C TYR A 72 4.96 5.79 17.48
N GLU A 73 6.26 6.03 17.44
CA GLU A 73 6.85 7.38 17.41
C GLU A 73 6.51 8.12 16.10
N TRP A 74 6.19 7.38 15.03
CA TRP A 74 5.65 7.97 13.81
C TRP A 74 4.30 8.66 14.08
N TRP A 75 3.39 7.98 14.82
CA TRP A 75 2.10 8.55 15.21
C TRP A 75 2.27 9.73 16.18
N VAL A 76 3.13 9.59 17.20
CA VAL A 76 3.45 10.68 18.13
C VAL A 76 3.91 11.92 17.37
N THR A 77 4.82 11.74 16.41
CA THR A 77 5.41 12.85 15.65
C THR A 77 4.40 13.48 14.70
N ASP A 78 3.63 12.68 13.96
CA ASP A 78 2.59 13.17 13.06
C ASP A 78 1.54 13.98 13.83
N LEU A 79 0.99 13.42 14.91
CA LEU A 79 -0.01 14.11 15.72
C LEU A 79 0.54 15.38 16.39
N ALA A 80 1.80 15.39 16.82
CA ALA A 80 2.41 16.58 17.41
C ALA A 80 2.58 17.70 16.36
N ILE A 81 3.08 17.36 15.16
CA ILE A 81 3.22 18.29 14.04
C ILE A 81 1.86 18.89 13.67
N LEU A 82 0.85 18.03 13.48
CA LEU A 82 -0.48 18.47 13.11
C LEU A 82 -1.15 19.31 14.21
N SER A 83 -0.95 18.94 15.50
CA SER A 83 -1.56 19.66 16.63
C SER A 83 -1.09 21.10 16.78
N ILE A 84 0.11 21.41 16.30
CA ILE A 84 0.62 22.80 16.32
C ILE A 84 0.33 23.57 15.02
N GLY A 85 -0.47 22.98 14.11
CA GLY A 85 -0.82 23.56 12.81
C GLY A 85 0.28 23.48 11.76
N ALA A 86 1.36 22.72 12.02
CA ALA A 86 2.43 22.48 11.06
C ALA A 86 2.05 21.34 10.09
N VAL A 87 2.78 21.22 8.98
CA VAL A 87 2.52 20.30 7.88
C VAL A 87 3.50 19.14 7.95
N ASN A 88 3.01 17.90 8.00
CA ASN A 88 3.86 16.71 7.95
C ASN A 88 4.28 16.40 6.52
N VAL A 89 5.57 16.15 6.30
CA VAL A 89 6.13 15.72 5.01
C VAL A 89 6.76 14.34 5.19
N PRO A 90 6.00 13.25 4.99
CA PRO A 90 6.51 11.90 5.19
C PRO A 90 7.47 11.50 4.07
N ILE A 91 8.55 10.80 4.46
CA ILE A 91 9.56 10.24 3.56
C ILE A 91 9.57 8.73 3.76
N TYR A 92 9.54 7.96 2.66
CA TYR A 92 9.63 6.50 2.74
C TYR A 92 10.97 6.07 3.34
N ALA A 93 10.92 5.15 4.31
CA ALA A 93 12.12 4.65 5.00
C ALA A 93 13.20 4.08 4.06
N THR A 94 12.79 3.63 2.88
CA THR A 94 13.66 3.07 1.85
C THR A 94 14.35 4.12 0.97
N ASN A 95 13.94 5.39 1.05
CA ASN A 95 14.53 6.44 0.21
C ASN A 95 16.04 6.60 0.43
N SER A 96 16.73 6.89 -0.66
CA SER A 96 18.15 7.28 -0.64
C SER A 96 18.33 8.67 -0.01
N ALA A 97 19.58 9.04 0.27
CA ALA A 97 19.93 10.36 0.78
C ALA A 97 19.49 11.48 -0.20
N GLU A 98 19.72 11.30 -1.52
CA GLU A 98 19.39 12.32 -2.52
C GLU A 98 17.88 12.42 -2.77
N GLU A 99 17.13 11.32 -2.74
CA GLU A 99 15.65 11.36 -2.80
C GLU A 99 15.08 12.08 -1.58
N SER A 100 15.60 11.78 -0.38
CA SER A 100 15.22 12.46 0.85
C SER A 100 15.57 13.94 0.82
N ARG A 101 16.79 14.28 0.31
CA ARG A 101 17.21 15.67 0.10
C ARG A 101 16.23 16.42 -0.78
N TYR A 102 15.85 15.82 -1.94
CA TYR A 102 14.89 16.46 -2.85
C TYR A 102 13.57 16.78 -2.16
N ILE A 103 13.02 15.83 -1.37
CA ILE A 103 11.75 16.02 -0.66
C ILE A 103 11.87 17.13 0.37
N ILE A 104 12.92 17.14 1.19
CA ILE A 104 13.14 18.13 2.25
C ILE A 104 13.34 19.52 1.64
N ASP A 105 14.13 19.64 0.59
CA ASP A 105 14.42 20.89 -0.09
C ASP A 105 13.18 21.46 -0.80
N ASN A 106 12.51 20.65 -1.63
CA ASN A 106 11.34 21.07 -2.38
C ASN A 106 10.17 21.46 -1.47
N SER A 107 9.99 20.75 -0.33
CA SER A 107 8.93 21.05 0.65
C SER A 107 9.24 22.23 1.56
N ASP A 108 10.45 22.81 1.52
CA ASP A 108 10.95 23.81 2.50
C ASP A 108 10.88 23.28 3.94
N SER A 109 11.14 22.00 4.19
CA SER A 109 11.10 21.44 5.52
C SER A 109 12.18 22.04 6.42
N ILE A 110 11.77 22.55 7.57
CA ILE A 110 12.66 23.22 8.54
C ILE A 110 13.24 22.26 9.58
N MET A 111 12.61 21.11 9.77
CA MET A 111 13.05 20.04 10.66
C MET A 111 12.84 18.68 9.98
N CYS A 112 13.64 17.68 10.39
CA CYS A 112 13.51 16.32 9.92
C CYS A 112 13.61 15.34 11.08
N PHE A 113 12.57 14.54 11.29
CA PHE A 113 12.61 13.40 12.19
C PHE A 113 13.16 12.18 11.46
N THR A 114 14.04 11.44 12.10
CA THR A 114 14.70 10.24 11.55
C THR A 114 14.53 9.08 12.53
N ALA A 115 14.27 7.86 12.02
CA ALA A 115 14.02 6.73 12.89
C ALA A 115 15.30 6.15 13.50
N THR A 116 16.23 5.72 12.66
CA THR A 116 17.45 5.01 13.07
C THR A 116 18.70 5.81 12.72
N LYS A 117 19.85 5.39 13.27
CA LYS A 117 21.15 5.96 12.90
C LYS A 117 21.36 6.00 11.38
N ALA A 118 20.97 4.93 10.67
CA ALA A 118 21.12 4.88 9.22
C ALA A 118 20.32 5.98 8.49
N HIS A 119 19.09 6.27 8.95
CA HIS A 119 18.28 7.37 8.42
C HIS A 119 18.90 8.74 8.76
N THR A 120 19.39 8.89 9.99
CA THR A 120 20.07 10.10 10.45
C THR A 120 21.33 10.38 9.62
N ASP A 121 22.18 9.38 9.40
CA ASP A 121 23.40 9.49 8.60
C ASP A 121 23.11 9.90 7.14
N LYS A 122 22.04 9.37 6.54
CA LYS A 122 21.59 9.78 5.20
C LYS A 122 21.28 11.29 5.17
N ILE A 123 20.55 11.82 6.14
CA ILE A 123 20.20 13.25 6.17
C ILE A 123 21.44 14.13 6.46
N ILE A 124 22.30 13.71 7.38
CA ILE A 124 23.55 14.40 7.68
C ILE A 124 24.43 14.51 6.43
N SER A 125 24.54 13.43 5.64
CA SER A 125 25.37 13.41 4.43
C SER A 125 24.97 14.44 3.38
N VAL A 126 23.73 14.91 3.41
CA VAL A 126 23.18 15.89 2.46
C VAL A 126 22.81 17.23 3.12
N LYS A 127 23.00 17.38 4.44
CA LYS A 127 22.56 18.56 5.20
C LYS A 127 23.16 19.86 4.67
N SER A 128 24.40 19.84 4.18
CA SER A 128 25.03 21.03 3.58
C SER A 128 24.30 21.59 2.36
N LYS A 129 23.47 20.76 1.70
CA LYS A 129 22.63 21.14 0.56
C LYS A 129 21.21 21.55 0.98
N LEU A 130 20.89 21.61 2.27
CA LEU A 130 19.58 21.86 2.84
C LEU A 130 19.60 23.12 3.73
N PRO A 131 19.65 24.33 3.15
CA PRO A 131 19.85 25.57 3.90
C PRO A 131 18.70 25.87 4.87
N ASN A 132 17.48 25.40 4.59
CA ASN A 132 16.30 25.63 5.44
C ASN A 132 16.20 24.62 6.60
N LEU A 133 16.90 23.48 6.54
CA LEU A 133 16.86 22.44 7.55
C LEU A 133 17.66 22.87 8.80
N ARG A 134 16.96 23.21 9.88
CA ARG A 134 17.56 23.68 11.15
C ARG A 134 18.00 22.50 12.02
N ASP A 135 17.07 21.63 12.37
CA ASP A 135 17.27 20.55 13.34
C ASP A 135 16.91 19.18 12.75
N ILE A 136 17.63 18.18 13.22
CA ILE A 136 17.32 16.75 12.98
C ILE A 136 16.96 16.14 14.33
N ILE A 137 15.84 15.40 14.41
CA ILE A 137 15.42 14.69 15.62
C ILE A 137 15.49 13.19 15.38
N SER A 138 16.34 12.47 16.12
CA SER A 138 16.47 11.01 16.02
C SER A 138 15.53 10.30 16.99
N PHE A 139 14.79 9.30 16.54
CA PHE A 139 13.97 8.47 17.41
C PHE A 139 14.81 7.54 18.27
N ASP A 140 15.72 6.81 17.63
CA ASP A 140 16.63 5.93 18.35
C ASP A 140 17.72 6.74 19.06
N PRO A 141 18.14 6.28 20.24
CA PRO A 141 19.28 6.87 20.95
C PRO A 141 20.55 6.84 20.09
N LEU A 142 21.35 7.86 20.23
CA LEU A 142 22.64 7.97 19.55
C LEU A 142 23.75 7.38 20.43
N GLU A 143 24.62 6.56 19.84
CA GLU A 143 25.81 6.04 20.58
C GLU A 143 26.72 7.18 21.07
N LYS A 144 26.79 8.26 20.31
CA LYS A 144 27.51 9.49 20.63
C LYS A 144 26.70 10.69 20.14
N PRO A 145 26.73 11.82 20.89
CA PRO A 145 26.10 13.04 20.42
C PRO A 145 26.61 13.45 19.03
N ILE A 146 25.70 13.83 18.17
CA ILE A 146 26.00 14.36 16.82
C ILE A 146 25.54 15.79 16.79
N ASP A 147 26.41 16.71 16.37
CA ASP A 147 26.08 18.12 16.29
C ASP A 147 24.89 18.38 15.37
N GLY A 148 23.93 19.18 15.86
CA GLY A 148 22.69 19.47 15.15
C GLY A 148 21.67 18.32 15.11
N VAL A 149 21.86 17.26 15.91
CA VAL A 149 20.88 16.16 16.08
C VAL A 149 20.42 16.09 17.54
N ILE A 150 19.12 16.08 17.74
CA ILE A 150 18.47 15.97 19.05
C ILE A 150 17.81 14.59 19.15
N GLU A 151 17.96 13.92 20.28
CA GLU A 151 17.21 12.67 20.50
C GLU A 151 15.73 12.97 20.84
N LEU A 152 14.80 12.15 20.34
CA LEU A 152 13.37 12.28 20.66
C LEU A 152 13.12 12.23 22.18
N SER A 153 13.86 11.37 22.89
CA SER A 153 13.79 11.26 24.35
C SER A 153 14.11 12.58 25.05
N THR A 154 15.07 13.34 24.51
CA THR A 154 15.44 14.68 24.99
C THR A 154 14.37 15.69 24.63
N ALA A 155 13.85 15.68 23.40
CA ALA A 155 12.77 16.57 22.96
C ALA A 155 11.52 16.41 23.83
N LEU A 156 11.12 15.17 24.13
CA LEU A 156 9.97 14.88 25.02
C LEU A 156 10.22 15.39 26.44
N LYS A 157 11.42 15.19 27.00
CA LYS A 157 11.77 15.69 28.35
C LYS A 157 11.80 17.22 28.39
N GLU A 158 12.33 17.89 27.38
CA GLU A 158 12.35 19.35 27.29
C GLU A 158 10.93 19.92 27.21
N GLY A 159 10.05 19.32 26.39
CA GLY A 159 8.65 19.69 26.29
C GLY A 159 7.90 19.51 27.62
N ALA A 160 8.10 18.38 28.29
CA ALA A 160 7.50 18.11 29.60
C ALA A 160 7.94 19.13 30.68
N LYS A 161 9.19 19.61 30.63
CA LYS A 161 9.72 20.63 31.55
C LYS A 161 9.16 22.04 31.28
N ASN A 162 8.80 22.33 30.03
CA ASN A 162 8.36 23.65 29.58
C ASN A 162 7.00 23.54 28.87
N PRO A 163 5.92 23.17 29.57
CA PRO A 163 4.61 22.94 28.95
C PRO A 163 4.03 24.22 28.37
N GLN A 164 3.60 24.16 27.12
CA GLN A 164 2.98 25.27 26.38
C GLN A 164 1.47 25.00 26.22
N VAL A 165 0.79 24.66 27.31
CA VAL A 165 -0.59 24.13 27.29
C VAL A 165 -1.57 25.05 26.57
N GLU A 166 -1.58 26.35 26.93
CA GLU A 166 -2.52 27.31 26.36
C GLU A 166 -2.29 27.54 24.87
N GLU A 167 -1.03 27.71 24.47
CA GLU A 167 -0.67 27.89 23.05
C GLU A 167 -0.95 26.62 22.21
N PHE A 168 -0.66 25.45 22.74
CA PHE A 168 -0.94 24.18 22.08
C PHE A 168 -2.45 23.99 21.85
N ASP A 169 -3.27 24.17 22.91
CA ASP A 169 -4.72 24.02 22.82
C ASP A 169 -5.35 25.14 21.95
N LYS A 170 -4.77 26.34 21.95
CA LYS A 170 -5.17 27.43 21.05
C LYS A 170 -4.93 27.04 19.59
N ARG A 171 -3.73 26.55 19.26
CA ARG A 171 -3.38 26.14 17.88
C ARG A 171 -4.33 25.06 17.36
N ILE A 172 -4.66 24.03 18.17
CA ILE A 172 -5.65 23.02 17.76
C ILE A 172 -7.00 23.65 17.41
N ARG A 173 -7.47 24.67 18.20
CA ARG A 173 -8.76 25.33 17.91
C ARG A 173 -8.72 26.20 16.66
N GLU A 174 -7.57 26.72 16.30
CA GLU A 174 -7.38 27.61 15.14
C GLU A 174 -7.20 26.84 13.82
N ILE A 175 -6.90 25.52 13.84
CA ILE A 175 -6.79 24.71 12.66
C ILE A 175 -8.14 24.60 11.95
N LYS A 176 -8.18 24.97 10.68
CA LYS A 176 -9.35 24.83 9.82
C LYS A 176 -9.31 23.50 9.08
N SER A 177 -10.47 23.01 8.68
CA SER A 177 -10.59 21.77 7.92
C SER A 177 -9.84 21.83 6.58
N GLU A 178 -9.77 22.98 5.96
CA GLU A 178 -9.10 23.24 4.69
C GLU A 178 -7.60 23.44 4.82
N ASP A 179 -7.06 23.62 6.04
CA ASP A 179 -5.63 23.78 6.22
C ASP A 179 -4.88 22.52 5.78
N MET A 180 -3.72 22.73 5.15
CA MET A 180 -2.88 21.66 4.67
C MET A 180 -2.31 20.84 5.83
N ALA A 181 -2.63 19.56 5.87
CA ALA A 181 -2.12 18.61 6.86
C ALA A 181 -0.81 17.97 6.43
N THR A 182 -0.63 17.74 5.12
CA THR A 182 0.55 17.00 4.64
C THR A 182 0.87 17.31 3.18
N ILE A 183 2.14 17.04 2.83
CA ILE A 183 2.61 16.95 1.43
C ILE A 183 3.19 15.56 1.23
N ILE A 184 2.52 14.72 0.45
CA ILE A 184 3.00 13.36 0.14
C ILE A 184 3.62 13.35 -1.26
N TYR A 185 4.90 13.00 -1.34
CA TYR A 185 5.61 12.94 -2.61
C TYR A 185 5.34 11.62 -3.33
N THR A 186 4.83 11.71 -4.56
CA THR A 186 4.58 10.55 -5.43
C THR A 186 5.62 10.52 -6.55
N SER A 187 6.18 9.34 -6.79
CA SER A 187 7.05 9.13 -7.94
C SER A 187 6.22 9.10 -9.22
N GLY A 188 6.17 10.21 -9.94
CA GLY A 188 5.60 10.24 -11.28
C GLY A 188 6.40 9.33 -12.22
N THR A 189 5.72 8.73 -13.21
CA THR A 189 6.37 7.87 -14.22
C THR A 189 7.32 8.66 -15.15
N THR A 190 7.29 9.99 -15.12
CA THR A 190 7.92 10.85 -16.16
C THR A 190 8.77 12.00 -15.62
N GLY A 191 9.13 12.06 -14.34
CA GLY A 191 9.89 13.22 -13.82
C GLY A 191 10.22 13.15 -12.33
N ALA A 192 10.63 14.30 -11.77
CA ALA A 192 10.83 14.45 -10.33
C ALA A 192 9.52 14.19 -9.56
N PRO A 193 9.60 13.65 -8.33
CA PRO A 193 8.42 13.40 -7.52
C PRO A 193 7.60 14.67 -7.31
N LYS A 194 6.26 14.56 -7.42
CA LYS A 194 5.32 15.66 -7.18
C LYS A 194 4.79 15.59 -5.75
N GLY A 195 4.78 16.71 -5.03
CA GLY A 195 4.24 16.81 -3.69
C GLY A 195 2.71 17.02 -3.72
N VAL A 196 1.94 16.00 -3.39
CA VAL A 196 0.48 16.06 -3.30
C VAL A 196 0.08 16.74 -2.00
N MET A 197 -0.64 17.86 -2.06
CA MET A 197 -1.13 18.60 -0.90
C MET A 197 -2.49 18.07 -0.46
N LEU A 198 -2.58 17.59 0.78
CA LEU A 198 -3.83 17.11 1.37
C LEU A 198 -4.17 17.91 2.63
N SER A 199 -5.43 18.34 2.73
CA SER A 199 -5.97 19.06 3.89
C SER A 199 -6.42 18.09 4.98
N HIS A 200 -6.71 18.63 6.18
CA HIS A 200 -7.39 17.86 7.24
C HIS A 200 -8.74 17.33 6.75
N ASN A 201 -9.49 18.12 5.99
CA ASN A 201 -10.78 17.71 5.43
C ASN A 201 -10.66 16.55 4.45
N ASN A 202 -9.62 16.52 3.60
CA ASN A 202 -9.43 15.41 2.66
C ASN A 202 -9.35 14.07 3.39
N PHE A 203 -8.55 13.99 4.47
CA PHE A 203 -8.44 12.80 5.29
C PHE A 203 -9.73 12.50 6.07
N PHE A 204 -10.29 13.52 6.73
CA PHE A 204 -11.50 13.34 7.53
C PHE A 204 -12.66 12.86 6.67
N ALA A 205 -12.89 13.46 5.52
CA ALA A 205 -13.91 13.02 4.56
C ALA A 205 -13.68 11.57 4.14
N ASN A 206 -12.43 11.20 3.82
CA ASN A 206 -12.15 9.83 3.38
C ASN A 206 -12.32 8.80 4.50
N THR A 207 -11.96 9.11 5.73
CA THR A 207 -12.24 8.23 6.88
C THR A 207 -13.75 8.06 7.12
N GLN A 208 -14.56 9.11 6.94
CA GLN A 208 -16.01 9.02 7.00
C GLN A 208 -16.60 8.23 5.83
N GLN A 209 -16.04 8.35 4.64
CA GLN A 209 -16.41 7.53 3.48
C GLN A 209 -16.14 6.05 3.74
N ILE A 210 -15.00 5.71 4.34
CA ILE A 210 -14.66 4.32 4.74
C ILE A 210 -15.63 3.82 5.81
N TYR A 211 -15.96 4.62 6.82
CA TYR A 211 -16.99 4.29 7.80
C TYR A 211 -18.31 3.92 7.14
N ASN A 212 -18.73 4.68 6.11
CA ASN A 212 -19.99 4.47 5.41
C ASN A 212 -20.00 3.23 4.49
N VAL A 213 -18.87 2.56 4.27
CA VAL A 213 -18.82 1.28 3.53
C VAL A 213 -19.56 0.18 4.29
N ASP A 214 -19.35 0.07 5.61
CA ASP A 214 -20.10 -0.81 6.52
C ASP A 214 -20.19 -0.22 7.93
N PRO A 215 -21.16 0.68 8.22
CA PRO A 215 -21.29 1.29 9.54
C PRO A 215 -21.55 0.29 10.67
N ASP A 216 -22.11 -0.88 10.39
CA ASP A 216 -22.36 -1.91 11.40
C ASP A 216 -21.08 -2.50 11.96
N LEU A 217 -20.05 -2.61 11.14
CA LEU A 217 -18.73 -3.03 11.58
C LEU A 217 -18.16 -2.07 12.64
N PHE A 218 -18.26 -0.76 12.40
CA PHE A 218 -17.72 0.26 13.28
C PHE A 218 -18.46 0.40 14.62
N LYS A 219 -19.67 -0.16 14.76
CA LYS A 219 -20.36 -0.25 16.07
C LYS A 219 -19.58 -1.12 17.07
N ARG A 220 -18.70 -2.00 16.59
CA ARG A 220 -17.85 -2.90 17.38
C ARG A 220 -16.38 -2.48 17.29
N ALA A 221 -16.10 -1.21 17.09
CA ALA A 221 -14.74 -0.69 16.89
C ALA A 221 -13.77 -1.06 18.04
N ASP A 222 -14.29 -1.20 19.24
CA ASP A 222 -13.53 -1.61 20.42
C ASP A 222 -13.07 -3.08 20.41
N GLU A 223 -13.71 -3.93 19.61
CA GLU A 223 -13.33 -5.32 19.38
C GLU A 223 -12.37 -5.47 18.19
N LEU A 224 -12.27 -4.42 17.34
CA LEU A 224 -11.50 -4.49 16.10
C LEU A 224 -10.04 -4.14 16.34
N THR A 225 -9.18 -4.93 15.69
CA THR A 225 -7.73 -4.78 15.75
C THR A 225 -7.13 -4.79 14.36
N PHE A 226 -6.14 -3.92 14.14
CA PHE A 226 -5.37 -3.84 12.91
C PHE A 226 -3.93 -4.30 13.15
N LEU A 227 -3.30 -4.87 12.12
CA LEU A 227 -1.85 -5.04 12.06
C LEU A 227 -1.31 -4.09 10.98
N SER A 228 -0.54 -3.09 11.40
CA SER A 228 0.07 -2.08 10.52
C SER A 228 1.43 -2.56 10.03
N PHE A 229 1.58 -2.72 8.71
CA PHE A 229 2.82 -3.16 8.05
C PHE A 229 3.08 -2.47 6.71
N LEU A 230 2.07 -1.84 6.09
CA LEU A 230 2.30 -1.01 4.92
C LEU A 230 2.90 0.34 5.33
N PRO A 231 3.70 1.01 4.49
CA PRO A 231 4.36 2.26 4.87
C PRO A 231 3.37 3.36 5.27
N LEU A 232 3.49 3.91 6.48
CA LEU A 232 2.70 5.06 6.96
C LEU A 232 2.96 6.34 6.13
N ALA A 233 4.09 6.41 5.43
CA ALA A 233 4.37 7.46 4.46
C ALA A 233 3.43 7.41 3.24
N HIS A 234 2.79 6.27 2.98
CA HIS A 234 1.82 6.12 1.90
C HIS A 234 0.42 6.49 2.37
N SER A 235 -0.33 7.23 1.55
CA SER A 235 -1.70 7.68 1.86
C SER A 235 -2.65 6.53 2.25
N PHE A 236 -2.47 5.34 1.67
CA PHE A 236 -3.34 4.19 1.92
C PHE A 236 -3.24 3.69 3.36
N GLU A 237 -2.03 3.38 3.84
CA GLU A 237 -1.84 2.99 5.23
C GLU A 237 -2.22 4.12 6.17
N ARG A 238 -1.81 5.36 5.85
CA ARG A 238 -2.07 6.52 6.70
C ARG A 238 -3.56 6.78 6.89
N THR A 239 -4.38 6.64 5.86
CA THR A 239 -5.83 6.84 5.98
C THR A 239 -6.55 5.62 6.52
N VAL A 240 -6.34 4.44 5.91
CA VAL A 240 -7.13 3.24 6.22
C VAL A 240 -6.58 2.48 7.42
N GLY A 241 -5.25 2.38 7.56
CA GLY A 241 -4.58 1.65 8.66
C GLY A 241 -4.22 2.51 9.88
N TYR A 242 -4.30 3.85 9.78
CA TYR A 242 -3.97 4.74 10.89
C TYR A 242 -5.13 5.68 11.26
N TYR A 243 -5.49 6.65 10.41
CA TYR A 243 -6.51 7.64 10.80
C TYR A 243 -7.89 7.02 11.01
N THR A 244 -8.29 6.06 10.16
CA THR A 244 -9.60 5.40 10.33
C THR A 244 -9.68 4.64 11.66
N PRO A 245 -8.77 3.71 12.01
CA PRO A 245 -8.82 3.04 13.32
C PRO A 245 -8.69 4.04 14.48
N MET A 246 -7.83 5.04 14.40
CA MET A 246 -7.68 6.06 15.43
C MET A 246 -8.99 6.84 15.67
N LEU A 247 -9.63 7.34 14.63
CA LEU A 247 -10.86 8.13 14.77
C LEU A 247 -12.04 7.32 15.32
N HIS A 248 -12.03 6.00 15.14
CA HIS A 248 -13.09 5.11 15.60
C HIS A 248 -12.76 4.33 16.88
N GLY A 249 -11.55 4.50 17.46
CA GLY A 249 -11.17 3.88 18.73
C GLY A 249 -10.76 2.42 18.63
N MET A 250 -10.29 1.98 17.46
CA MET A 250 -9.73 0.65 17.24
C MET A 250 -8.28 0.58 17.68
N LYS A 251 -7.79 -0.63 18.03
CA LYS A 251 -6.40 -0.85 18.41
C LYS A 251 -5.55 -1.26 17.20
N VAL A 252 -4.36 -0.67 17.06
CA VAL A 252 -3.41 -0.98 15.99
C VAL A 252 -2.14 -1.60 16.56
N TYR A 253 -1.73 -2.75 16.01
CA TYR A 253 -0.47 -3.40 16.30
C TYR A 253 0.53 -3.04 15.20
N PHE A 254 1.76 -2.69 15.58
CA PHE A 254 2.84 -2.50 14.60
C PHE A 254 3.56 -3.82 14.34
N ALA A 255 3.65 -4.21 13.07
CA ALA A 255 4.53 -5.31 12.68
C ALA A 255 6.00 -4.92 12.89
N GLU A 256 6.84 -5.88 13.25
CA GLU A 256 8.28 -5.65 13.47
C GLU A 256 9.00 -5.33 12.17
N ASP A 257 8.76 -6.16 11.17
CA ASP A 257 9.39 -6.09 9.85
C ASP A 257 8.52 -6.84 8.83
N PHE A 258 8.66 -6.51 7.55
CA PHE A 258 7.90 -7.15 6.48
C PHE A 258 8.18 -8.66 6.38
N SER A 259 9.40 -9.10 6.69
CA SER A 259 9.78 -10.53 6.68
C SER A 259 9.09 -11.34 7.77
N LYS A 260 8.64 -10.68 8.87
CA LYS A 260 7.98 -11.29 10.03
C LYS A 260 6.46 -11.17 10.05
N ILE A 261 5.87 -10.71 8.96
CA ILE A 261 4.41 -10.47 8.90
C ILE A 261 3.61 -11.72 9.28
N VAL A 262 3.98 -12.90 8.79
CA VAL A 262 3.26 -14.15 9.09
C VAL A 262 3.35 -14.50 10.58
N GLU A 263 4.51 -14.33 11.20
CA GLU A 263 4.71 -14.53 12.63
C GLU A 263 3.85 -13.53 13.43
N ASN A 264 3.87 -12.26 13.03
CA ASN A 264 3.07 -11.22 13.69
C ASN A 264 1.55 -11.45 13.50
N PHE A 265 1.11 -11.98 12.35
CA PHE A 265 -0.29 -12.41 12.19
C PHE A 265 -0.67 -13.50 13.19
N GLN A 266 0.20 -14.50 13.38
CA GLN A 266 -0.03 -15.63 14.32
C GLN A 266 -0.02 -15.20 15.78
N GLU A 267 0.65 -14.10 16.11
CA GLU A 267 0.67 -13.57 17.49
C GLU A 267 -0.51 -12.63 17.77
N VAL A 268 -0.89 -11.81 16.78
CA VAL A 268 -1.90 -10.75 16.95
C VAL A 268 -3.31 -11.27 16.66
N HIS A 269 -3.47 -12.16 15.67
CA HIS A 269 -4.77 -12.57 15.14
C HIS A 269 -5.65 -11.36 14.82
N PRO A 270 -5.25 -10.46 13.89
CA PRO A 270 -5.97 -9.22 13.62
C PRO A 270 -7.36 -9.50 13.06
N THR A 271 -8.31 -8.62 13.38
CA THR A 271 -9.66 -8.68 12.80
C THR A 271 -9.77 -7.95 11.48
N CYS A 272 -8.89 -6.98 11.24
CA CYS A 272 -8.83 -6.18 10.03
C CYS A 272 -7.38 -6.03 9.56
N ILE A 273 -7.17 -6.01 8.25
CA ILE A 273 -5.88 -5.70 7.64
C ILE A 273 -6.02 -4.75 6.47
N VAL A 274 -4.99 -3.94 6.27
CA VAL A 274 -4.77 -3.15 5.05
C VAL A 274 -3.59 -3.75 4.32
N SER A 275 -3.77 -4.15 3.08
CA SER A 275 -2.75 -4.90 2.37
C SER A 275 -2.69 -4.53 0.88
N VAL A 276 -1.66 -5.04 0.24
CA VAL A 276 -1.47 -5.00 -1.22
C VAL A 276 -1.63 -6.41 -1.80
N PRO A 277 -1.97 -6.54 -3.10
CA PRO A 277 -2.14 -7.84 -3.75
C PRO A 277 -1.01 -8.82 -3.49
N ARG A 278 0.23 -8.34 -3.48
CA ARG A 278 1.43 -9.14 -3.31
C ARG A 278 1.46 -10.01 -2.04
N LEU A 279 0.85 -9.56 -0.95
CA LEU A 279 0.76 -10.37 0.27
C LEU A 279 -0.15 -11.58 0.03
N PHE A 280 -1.30 -11.37 -0.58
CA PHE A 280 -2.27 -12.43 -0.87
C PHE A 280 -1.70 -13.43 -1.88
N GLU A 281 -1.03 -12.96 -2.95
CA GLU A 281 -0.32 -13.79 -3.91
C GLU A 281 0.71 -14.70 -3.23
N LYS A 282 1.57 -14.15 -2.36
CA LYS A 282 2.58 -14.92 -1.62
C LYS A 282 1.96 -15.95 -0.66
N ILE A 283 0.90 -15.58 0.06
CA ILE A 283 0.19 -16.51 0.95
C ILE A 283 -0.44 -17.63 0.13
N HIS A 284 -1.11 -17.33 -0.97
CA HIS A 284 -1.73 -18.33 -1.86
C HIS A 284 -0.68 -19.30 -2.41
N ALA A 285 0.39 -18.78 -3.02
CA ALA A 285 1.49 -19.59 -3.53
C ALA A 285 2.12 -20.47 -2.44
N GLY A 286 2.35 -19.93 -1.25
CA GLY A 286 2.89 -20.69 -0.12
C GLY A 286 1.97 -21.81 0.36
N ILE A 287 0.65 -21.62 0.34
CA ILE A 287 -0.33 -22.67 0.64
C ILE A 287 -0.24 -23.78 -0.42
N LEU A 288 -0.26 -23.42 -1.72
CA LEU A 288 -0.20 -24.37 -2.81
C LEU A 288 1.10 -25.20 -2.79
N ALA A 289 2.24 -24.56 -2.51
CA ALA A 289 3.54 -25.24 -2.38
C ALA A 289 3.53 -26.26 -1.22
N LYS A 290 2.98 -25.90 -0.05
CA LYS A 290 2.83 -26.84 1.06
C LYS A 290 1.90 -28.01 0.72
N VAL A 291 0.82 -27.76 -0.02
CA VAL A 291 -0.10 -28.81 -0.47
C VAL A 291 0.58 -29.71 -1.50
N ALA A 292 1.38 -29.16 -2.42
CA ALA A 292 2.12 -29.93 -3.42
C ALA A 292 3.08 -30.94 -2.78
N GLY A 293 3.72 -30.61 -1.64
CA GLY A 293 4.55 -31.51 -0.85
C GLY A 293 3.79 -32.47 0.09
N ALA A 294 2.45 -32.35 0.20
CA ALA A 294 1.68 -33.13 1.17
C ALA A 294 1.37 -34.56 0.67
N PRO A 295 1.08 -35.53 1.59
CA PRO A 295 0.62 -36.86 1.22
C PRO A 295 -0.65 -36.86 0.35
N PRO A 296 -0.85 -37.85 -0.53
CA PRO A 296 -1.97 -37.88 -1.49
C PRO A 296 -3.37 -37.66 -0.87
N ILE A 297 -3.60 -38.21 0.33
CA ILE A 297 -4.87 -38.04 1.04
C ILE A 297 -5.10 -36.57 1.40
N LYS A 298 -4.08 -35.88 1.89
CA LYS A 298 -4.19 -34.45 2.24
C LYS A 298 -4.42 -33.58 0.99
N LYS A 299 -3.75 -33.91 -0.13
CA LYS A 299 -4.00 -33.26 -1.43
C LYS A 299 -5.44 -33.46 -1.88
N ALA A 300 -5.94 -34.68 -1.83
CA ALA A 300 -7.33 -34.99 -2.22
C ALA A 300 -8.34 -34.24 -1.35
N MET A 301 -8.12 -34.18 -0.03
CA MET A 301 -8.96 -33.43 0.90
C MET A 301 -8.93 -31.93 0.61
N PHE A 302 -7.75 -31.36 0.33
CA PHE A 302 -7.62 -29.95 -0.03
C PHE A 302 -8.36 -29.64 -1.33
N ASN A 303 -8.16 -30.44 -2.39
CA ASN A 303 -8.84 -30.27 -3.67
C ASN A 303 -10.37 -30.39 -3.54
N TRP A 304 -10.86 -31.34 -2.73
CA TRP A 304 -12.28 -31.45 -2.41
C TRP A 304 -12.81 -30.16 -1.73
N ALA A 305 -12.09 -29.66 -0.73
CA ALA A 305 -12.46 -28.44 -0.03
C ALA A 305 -12.45 -27.22 -0.97
N MET A 306 -11.44 -27.09 -1.85
CA MET A 306 -11.39 -26.02 -2.85
C MET A 306 -12.51 -26.08 -3.87
N GLY A 307 -12.95 -27.30 -4.27
CA GLY A 307 -14.16 -27.46 -5.08
C GLY A 307 -15.44 -26.97 -4.39
N LEU A 308 -15.52 -27.05 -3.05
CA LEU A 308 -16.61 -26.44 -2.28
C LEU A 308 -16.41 -24.93 -2.09
N ALA A 309 -15.18 -24.46 -1.93
CA ALA A 309 -14.84 -23.04 -1.87
C ALA A 309 -15.33 -22.29 -3.12
N SER A 310 -15.03 -22.80 -4.31
CA SER A 310 -15.50 -22.22 -5.58
C SER A 310 -17.05 -22.12 -5.63
N LYS A 311 -17.75 -23.15 -5.18
CA LYS A 311 -19.23 -23.15 -5.11
C LYS A 311 -19.79 -22.20 -4.04
N ASN A 312 -18.97 -21.78 -3.07
CA ASN A 312 -19.36 -20.84 -2.01
C ASN A 312 -19.29 -19.38 -2.47
N LEU A 313 -18.59 -19.05 -3.54
CA LEU A 313 -18.39 -17.68 -4.02
C LEU A 313 -19.71 -16.89 -4.16
N PRO A 314 -20.77 -17.40 -4.81
CA PRO A 314 -22.04 -16.66 -4.93
C PRO A 314 -22.69 -16.34 -3.58
N TYR A 315 -22.39 -17.11 -2.53
CA TYR A 315 -22.92 -16.87 -1.19
C TYR A 315 -22.10 -15.79 -0.49
N ILE A 316 -20.79 -15.98 -0.36
CA ILE A 316 -19.93 -15.05 0.38
C ILE A 316 -19.87 -13.66 -0.27
N CYS A 317 -19.83 -13.58 -1.59
CA CYS A 317 -19.85 -12.33 -2.33
C CYS A 317 -21.13 -11.50 -2.12
N ASN A 318 -22.21 -12.11 -1.67
CA ASN A 318 -23.49 -11.46 -1.36
C ASN A 318 -23.86 -11.53 0.13
N ASP A 319 -22.89 -11.76 1.01
CA ASP A 319 -23.07 -11.89 2.47
C ASP A 319 -24.13 -12.92 2.87
N ARG A 320 -24.23 -14.02 2.13
CA ARG A 320 -25.16 -15.11 2.38
C ARG A 320 -24.42 -16.33 2.92
N LYS A 321 -25.13 -17.13 3.71
CA LYS A 321 -24.62 -18.43 4.18
C LYS A 321 -25.23 -19.56 3.36
N PRO A 322 -24.43 -20.53 2.89
CA PRO A 322 -24.97 -21.69 2.20
C PRO A 322 -25.82 -22.55 3.15
N SER A 323 -26.88 -23.16 2.64
CA SER A 323 -27.86 -23.98 3.39
C SER A 323 -27.99 -25.38 2.78
N GLY A 324 -28.81 -26.24 3.42
CA GLY A 324 -29.06 -27.60 2.96
C GLY A 324 -27.80 -28.48 2.95
N LEU A 325 -27.76 -29.46 2.04
CA LEU A 325 -26.67 -30.42 1.90
C LEU A 325 -25.34 -29.71 1.57
N PHE A 326 -25.37 -28.73 0.69
CA PHE A 326 -24.16 -27.94 0.35
C PHE A 326 -23.64 -27.18 1.58
N GLY A 327 -24.52 -26.54 2.35
CA GLY A 327 -24.12 -25.85 3.58
C GLY A 327 -23.50 -26.79 4.62
N PHE A 328 -23.99 -28.04 4.72
CA PHE A 328 -23.38 -29.06 5.58
C PHE A 328 -21.97 -29.43 5.09
N GLN A 329 -21.81 -29.72 3.80
CA GLN A 329 -20.51 -30.06 3.21
C GLN A 329 -19.49 -28.92 3.37
N TYR A 330 -19.92 -27.68 3.14
CA TYR A 330 -19.05 -26.52 3.30
C TYR A 330 -18.59 -26.34 4.76
N ARG A 331 -19.49 -26.47 5.73
CA ARG A 331 -19.12 -26.44 7.16
C ARG A 331 -18.13 -27.54 7.54
N LEU A 332 -18.28 -28.73 6.93
CA LEU A 332 -17.32 -29.82 7.15
C LEU A 332 -15.94 -29.48 6.57
N ALA A 333 -15.88 -28.92 5.35
CA ALA A 333 -14.63 -28.45 4.74
C ALA A 333 -13.99 -27.32 5.55
N ASP A 334 -14.78 -26.36 6.04
CA ASP A 334 -14.28 -25.30 6.92
C ASP A 334 -13.66 -25.88 8.19
N LYS A 335 -14.36 -26.77 8.90
CA LYS A 335 -13.86 -27.38 10.14
C LYS A 335 -12.59 -28.21 9.93
N LEU A 336 -12.50 -28.95 8.82
CA LEU A 336 -11.38 -29.86 8.58
C LEU A 336 -10.16 -29.17 7.96
N ILE A 337 -10.38 -28.17 7.12
CA ILE A 337 -9.36 -27.55 6.26
C ILE A 337 -9.27 -26.04 6.49
N PHE A 338 -10.33 -25.25 6.17
CA PHE A 338 -10.21 -23.81 6.09
C PHE A 338 -9.93 -23.15 7.44
N SER A 339 -10.63 -23.56 8.50
CA SER A 339 -10.38 -23.02 9.86
C SER A 339 -8.94 -23.32 10.33
N LYS A 340 -8.39 -24.49 9.96
CA LYS A 340 -6.99 -24.81 10.30
C LYS A 340 -5.99 -24.01 9.50
N LEU A 341 -6.26 -23.77 8.22
CA LEU A 341 -5.42 -22.90 7.38
C LEU A 341 -5.46 -21.46 7.89
N LYS A 342 -6.64 -20.93 8.17
CA LYS A 342 -6.80 -19.58 8.73
C LYS A 342 -6.04 -19.43 10.05
N ALA A 343 -6.16 -20.39 10.96
CA ALA A 343 -5.43 -20.38 12.23
C ALA A 343 -3.91 -20.47 12.04
N ALA A 344 -3.44 -21.33 11.11
CA ALA A 344 -2.01 -21.43 10.80
C ALA A 344 -1.42 -20.16 10.16
N LEU A 345 -2.26 -19.32 9.58
CA LEU A 345 -1.88 -18.01 9.04
C LEU A 345 -2.10 -16.87 10.04
N GLY A 346 -2.71 -17.10 11.21
CA GLY A 346 -3.15 -16.06 12.13
C GLY A 346 -4.32 -15.21 11.60
N MET A 347 -5.06 -15.72 10.62
CA MET A 347 -6.20 -15.05 9.97
C MET A 347 -7.56 -15.62 10.40
N ASP A 348 -7.61 -16.40 11.47
CA ASP A 348 -8.82 -17.05 11.99
C ASP A 348 -9.85 -16.06 12.55
N LYS A 349 -9.39 -14.88 12.99
CA LYS A 349 -10.25 -13.79 13.46
C LYS A 349 -10.49 -12.71 12.39
N LEU A 350 -9.89 -12.85 11.21
CA LEU A 350 -9.99 -11.84 10.17
C LEU A 350 -11.43 -11.74 9.64
N GLU A 351 -12.06 -10.62 9.87
CA GLU A 351 -13.41 -10.33 9.37
C GLU A 351 -13.36 -9.83 7.92
N PHE A 352 -12.37 -8.98 7.62
CA PHE A 352 -12.09 -8.57 6.24
C PHE A 352 -10.66 -8.01 6.09
N GLY A 353 -10.16 -8.09 4.85
CA GLY A 353 -8.93 -7.46 4.42
C GLY A 353 -9.19 -6.46 3.31
N PHE A 354 -8.67 -5.25 3.43
CA PHE A 354 -8.64 -4.30 2.31
C PHE A 354 -7.43 -4.59 1.43
N SER A 355 -7.66 -4.76 0.13
CA SER A 355 -6.61 -4.87 -0.87
C SER A 355 -6.64 -3.63 -1.77
N GLY A 356 -5.50 -2.94 -1.87
CA GLY A 356 -5.37 -1.73 -2.69
C GLY A 356 -3.95 -1.49 -3.17
N GLY A 357 -3.73 -0.38 -3.88
CA GLY A 357 -2.43 -0.01 -4.41
C GLY A 357 -2.00 -0.74 -5.69
N GLY A 358 -2.71 -1.79 -6.09
CA GLY A 358 -2.55 -2.58 -7.31
C GLY A 358 -3.75 -3.49 -7.52
N PRO A 359 -3.93 -4.07 -8.72
CA PRO A 359 -5.01 -5.01 -8.98
C PRO A 359 -4.73 -6.37 -8.31
N LEU A 360 -5.72 -6.91 -7.62
CA LEU A 360 -5.69 -8.29 -7.13
C LEU A 360 -6.16 -9.22 -8.25
N SER A 361 -5.48 -10.36 -8.45
CA SER A 361 -5.96 -11.33 -9.44
C SER A 361 -7.31 -11.90 -9.01
N VAL A 362 -8.18 -12.17 -9.98
CA VAL A 362 -9.50 -12.78 -9.70
C VAL A 362 -9.33 -14.13 -9.01
N SER A 363 -8.34 -14.93 -9.44
CA SER A 363 -8.04 -16.23 -8.84
C SER A 363 -7.63 -16.14 -7.37
N ASP A 364 -6.80 -15.15 -7.00
CA ASP A 364 -6.42 -14.95 -5.60
C ASP A 364 -7.61 -14.47 -4.77
N ALA A 365 -8.37 -13.51 -5.28
CA ALA A 365 -9.58 -13.04 -4.61
C ALA A 365 -10.57 -14.20 -4.34
N GLU A 366 -10.87 -15.01 -5.36
CA GLU A 366 -11.77 -16.15 -5.27
C GLU A 366 -11.26 -17.24 -4.33
N PHE A 367 -9.93 -17.47 -4.30
CA PHE A 367 -9.32 -18.42 -3.39
C PHE A 367 -9.59 -18.07 -1.92
N PHE A 368 -9.32 -16.82 -1.52
CA PHE A 368 -9.54 -16.37 -0.15
C PHE A 368 -11.03 -16.26 0.20
N LEU A 369 -11.82 -15.66 -0.69
CA LEU A 369 -13.27 -15.56 -0.52
C LEU A 369 -13.90 -16.95 -0.37
N GLY A 370 -13.51 -17.90 -1.20
CA GLY A 370 -14.01 -19.27 -1.14
C GLY A 370 -13.77 -19.96 0.21
N MET A 371 -12.64 -19.66 0.85
CA MET A 371 -12.29 -20.14 2.20
C MET A 371 -12.99 -19.37 3.33
N GLY A 372 -13.75 -18.32 3.00
CA GLY A 372 -14.47 -17.50 4.00
C GLY A 372 -13.67 -16.30 4.50
N ILE A 373 -12.56 -15.94 3.88
CA ILE A 373 -11.82 -14.70 4.15
C ILE A 373 -12.32 -13.61 3.19
N LYS A 374 -13.00 -12.59 3.72
CA LYS A 374 -13.50 -11.48 2.92
C LYS A 374 -12.35 -10.53 2.55
N ILE A 375 -11.96 -10.54 1.28
CA ILE A 375 -11.05 -9.54 0.72
C ILE A 375 -11.88 -8.52 -0.06
N VAL A 376 -11.72 -7.26 0.28
CA VAL A 376 -12.42 -6.12 -0.29
C VAL A 376 -11.43 -5.31 -1.09
N GLU A 377 -11.55 -5.34 -2.41
CA GLU A 377 -10.73 -4.49 -3.27
C GLU A 377 -11.18 -3.05 -3.21
N GLY A 378 -10.22 -2.14 -3.12
CA GLY A 378 -10.43 -0.71 -3.18
C GLY A 378 -9.45 -0.04 -4.15
N TYR A 379 -9.86 1.11 -4.67
CA TYR A 379 -9.10 1.91 -5.59
C TYR A 379 -8.99 3.35 -5.12
N GLY A 380 -7.86 3.94 -5.43
CA GLY A 380 -7.58 5.34 -5.21
C GLY A 380 -6.13 5.69 -5.46
N LEU A 381 -5.84 6.97 -5.32
CA LEU A 381 -4.53 7.56 -5.55
C LEU A 381 -4.16 8.42 -4.34
N THR A 382 -2.91 8.80 -4.22
CA THR A 382 -2.50 9.77 -3.18
C THR A 382 -3.30 11.06 -3.32
N GLU A 383 -3.56 11.48 -4.56
CA GLU A 383 -4.36 12.65 -4.92
C GLU A 383 -5.84 12.56 -4.50
N THR A 384 -6.28 11.40 -4.02
CA THR A 384 -7.67 11.19 -3.57
C THR A 384 -7.78 10.68 -2.12
N SER A 385 -6.72 10.73 -1.31
CA SER A 385 -6.61 10.55 0.15
C SER A 385 -6.91 9.18 0.80
N PRO A 386 -6.80 7.99 0.21
CA PRO A 386 -6.77 7.69 -1.21
C PRO A 386 -8.09 7.17 -1.78
N VAL A 387 -9.04 6.63 -0.94
CA VAL A 387 -10.13 5.74 -1.38
C VAL A 387 -11.22 6.50 -2.14
N THR A 388 -11.49 6.05 -3.36
CA THR A 388 -12.59 6.60 -4.19
C THR A 388 -13.64 5.56 -4.52
N ASN A 389 -13.21 4.31 -4.70
CA ASN A 389 -14.08 3.18 -4.96
C ASN A 389 -13.68 2.01 -4.07
N THR A 390 -14.64 1.22 -3.63
CA THR A 390 -14.37 -0.03 -2.92
C THR A 390 -15.53 -1.00 -3.07
N ASN A 391 -15.22 -2.30 -3.08
CA ASN A 391 -16.23 -3.32 -2.82
C ASN A 391 -16.78 -3.17 -1.40
N LYS A 392 -17.99 -3.59 -1.17
CA LYS A 392 -18.60 -3.60 0.16
C LYS A 392 -18.51 -5.01 0.75
N PRO A 393 -18.22 -5.18 2.06
CA PRO A 393 -18.18 -6.52 2.69
C PRO A 393 -19.46 -7.35 2.48
N LYS A 394 -20.58 -6.69 2.22
CA LYS A 394 -21.91 -7.30 1.94
C LYS A 394 -22.18 -7.52 0.44
N LYS A 395 -21.34 -6.97 -0.46
CA LYS A 395 -21.45 -7.15 -1.92
C LYS A 395 -20.06 -7.00 -2.56
N ILE A 396 -19.41 -8.12 -2.84
CA ILE A 396 -18.06 -8.21 -3.40
C ILE A 396 -18.15 -8.71 -4.84
N LYS A 397 -17.45 -8.04 -5.76
CA LYS A 397 -17.32 -8.45 -7.16
C LYS A 397 -15.84 -8.56 -7.50
N PRO A 398 -15.24 -9.78 -7.48
CA PRO A 398 -13.82 -9.98 -7.77
C PRO A 398 -13.41 -9.41 -9.14
N GLY A 399 -12.25 -8.76 -9.20
CA GLY A 399 -11.75 -8.10 -10.40
C GLY A 399 -12.37 -6.71 -10.68
N TYR A 400 -13.24 -6.23 -9.79
CA TYR A 400 -13.77 -4.87 -9.81
C TYR A 400 -13.29 -4.10 -8.58
N ILE A 401 -12.99 -2.83 -8.77
CA ILE A 401 -12.59 -1.92 -7.68
C ILE A 401 -13.80 -1.47 -6.82
N GLY A 402 -14.99 -1.98 -7.09
CA GLY A 402 -16.22 -1.68 -6.36
C GLY A 402 -16.94 -0.42 -6.86
N VAL A 403 -17.83 0.08 -6.01
CA VAL A 403 -18.63 1.29 -6.28
C VAL A 403 -17.99 2.53 -5.66
N ALA A 404 -18.34 3.71 -6.16
CA ALA A 404 -17.91 4.97 -5.57
C ALA A 404 -18.28 5.06 -4.08
N VAL A 405 -17.35 5.55 -3.25
CA VAL A 405 -17.65 5.82 -1.85
C VAL A 405 -18.61 7.02 -1.71
N LYS A 406 -19.22 7.16 -0.53
CA LYS A 406 -20.18 8.24 -0.29
C LYS A 406 -19.61 9.62 -0.65
N ASP A 407 -20.46 10.50 -1.18
CA ASP A 407 -20.10 11.88 -1.58
C ASP A 407 -18.97 11.97 -2.63
N THR A 408 -18.74 10.88 -3.37
CA THR A 408 -17.79 10.82 -4.49
C THR A 408 -18.53 10.60 -5.80
N ILE A 409 -18.25 11.42 -6.79
CA ILE A 409 -18.79 11.30 -8.14
C ILE A 409 -17.68 10.73 -9.02
N VAL A 410 -17.97 9.63 -9.69
CA VAL A 410 -17.10 9.03 -10.71
C VAL A 410 -17.80 9.04 -12.05
N LYS A 411 -17.06 9.34 -13.12
CA LYS A 411 -17.56 9.24 -14.51
C LYS A 411 -16.45 8.81 -15.46
N ILE A 412 -16.84 8.25 -16.59
CA ILE A 412 -15.91 7.95 -17.69
C ILE A 412 -15.83 9.16 -18.59
N GLY A 413 -14.64 9.69 -18.77
CA GLY A 413 -14.33 10.79 -19.66
C GLY A 413 -13.87 10.35 -21.05
N GLU A 414 -13.29 11.27 -21.78
CA GLU A 414 -12.73 11.01 -23.11
C GLU A 414 -11.62 9.95 -23.03
N GLY A 415 -11.55 9.08 -24.02
CA GLY A 415 -10.56 7.98 -24.05
C GLY A 415 -10.78 6.91 -22.99
N GLY A 416 -11.93 6.89 -22.31
CA GLY A 416 -12.22 5.92 -21.25
C GLY A 416 -11.60 6.29 -19.89
N GLU A 417 -11.09 7.52 -19.72
CA GLU A 417 -10.46 7.95 -18.47
C GLU A 417 -11.46 8.00 -17.31
N LEU A 418 -11.09 7.42 -16.18
CA LEU A 418 -11.83 7.56 -14.93
C LEU A 418 -11.61 8.95 -14.34
N LEU A 419 -12.68 9.72 -14.20
CA LEU A 419 -12.69 11.07 -13.64
C LEU A 419 -13.38 11.07 -12.30
N ILE A 420 -12.81 11.79 -11.32
CA ILE A 420 -13.25 11.74 -9.92
C ILE A 420 -13.46 13.14 -9.36
N LYS A 421 -14.57 13.32 -8.63
CA LYS A 421 -14.86 14.55 -7.87
C LYS A 421 -15.40 14.18 -6.50
N GLY A 422 -14.82 14.76 -5.44
CA GLY A 422 -15.25 14.50 -4.07
C GLY A 422 -14.42 15.26 -3.04
N PRO A 423 -14.86 15.29 -1.78
CA PRO A 423 -14.18 16.04 -0.72
C PRO A 423 -12.80 15.49 -0.36
N GLN A 424 -12.49 14.25 -0.73
CA GLN A 424 -11.20 13.61 -0.52
C GLN A 424 -10.15 13.96 -1.58
N VAL A 425 -10.52 14.69 -2.66
CA VAL A 425 -9.60 15.06 -3.73
C VAL A 425 -8.65 16.15 -3.26
N MET A 426 -7.38 16.05 -3.61
CA MET A 426 -6.28 16.92 -3.21
C MET A 426 -6.52 18.40 -3.46
N MET A 427 -5.78 19.25 -2.73
CA MET A 427 -5.71 20.69 -2.98
C MET A 427 -4.94 21.04 -4.27
N GLY A 428 -4.03 20.16 -4.71
CA GLY A 428 -3.13 20.35 -5.87
C GLY A 428 -1.73 19.85 -5.58
N TYR A 429 -0.79 20.15 -6.48
CA TYR A 429 0.63 19.81 -6.33
C TYR A 429 1.43 21.00 -5.80
N TYR A 430 2.19 20.77 -4.74
CA TYR A 430 3.01 21.78 -4.10
C TYR A 430 4.04 22.39 -5.05
N LYS A 431 4.08 23.74 -5.15
CA LYS A 431 4.94 24.49 -6.07
C LYS A 431 4.83 24.07 -7.56
N ASN A 432 3.67 23.54 -7.97
CA ASN A 432 3.48 23.11 -9.37
C ASN A 432 2.05 23.39 -9.84
N GLU A 433 1.78 24.67 -10.12
CA GLU A 433 0.47 25.13 -10.56
C GLU A 433 0.08 24.58 -11.95
N GLU A 434 1.05 24.44 -12.85
CA GLU A 434 0.81 23.89 -14.20
C GLU A 434 0.33 22.44 -14.11
N ALA A 435 1.05 21.58 -13.39
CA ALA A 435 0.63 20.20 -13.16
C ALA A 435 -0.70 20.12 -12.39
N THR A 436 -0.98 21.07 -11.51
CA THR A 436 -2.27 21.13 -10.81
C THR A 436 -3.39 21.43 -11.80
N LYS A 437 -3.22 22.43 -12.65
CA LYS A 437 -4.22 22.78 -13.67
C LYS A 437 -4.48 21.62 -14.64
N GLU A 438 -3.43 20.93 -15.09
CA GLU A 438 -3.55 19.77 -15.97
C GLU A 438 -4.28 18.58 -15.33
N ALA A 439 -4.16 18.45 -13.98
CA ALA A 439 -4.77 17.36 -13.23
C ALA A 439 -6.30 17.48 -13.09
N PHE A 440 -6.89 18.61 -13.45
CA PHE A 440 -8.33 18.81 -13.34
C PHE A 440 -8.96 19.17 -14.69
N THR A 441 -10.20 18.74 -14.87
CA THR A 441 -11.04 19.17 -15.99
C THR A 441 -11.63 20.57 -15.69
N GLU A 442 -12.17 21.25 -16.69
CA GLU A 442 -12.82 22.56 -16.54
C GLU A 442 -14.01 22.52 -15.56
N ASP A 443 -14.74 21.39 -15.48
CA ASP A 443 -15.85 21.16 -14.56
C ASP A 443 -15.41 20.62 -13.18
N GLY A 444 -14.08 20.61 -12.92
CA GLY A 444 -13.47 20.35 -11.61
C GLY A 444 -13.38 18.86 -11.24
N PHE A 445 -13.37 17.94 -12.19
CA PHE A 445 -13.03 16.54 -11.95
C PHE A 445 -11.52 16.34 -12.00
N PHE A 446 -11.01 15.54 -11.09
CA PHE A 446 -9.63 15.08 -11.10
C PHE A 446 -9.45 14.00 -12.18
N ARG A 447 -8.40 14.13 -12.98
CA ARG A 447 -7.98 13.20 -14.02
C ARG A 447 -7.07 12.14 -13.42
N THR A 448 -7.54 10.89 -13.36
CA THR A 448 -6.76 9.82 -12.74
C THR A 448 -5.62 9.31 -13.62
N GLY A 449 -5.74 9.47 -14.93
CA GLY A 449 -4.90 8.81 -15.91
C GLY A 449 -5.13 7.30 -16.03
N ASP A 450 -6.12 6.75 -15.32
CA ASP A 450 -6.50 5.35 -15.38
C ASP A 450 -7.74 5.19 -16.26
N ILE A 451 -7.76 4.13 -17.08
CA ILE A 451 -8.88 3.78 -17.95
C ILE A 451 -9.77 2.81 -17.20
N ALA A 452 -11.08 3.04 -17.24
CA ALA A 452 -12.03 2.21 -16.52
C ALA A 452 -13.35 2.01 -17.29
N GLU A 453 -14.07 0.99 -16.87
CA GLU A 453 -15.45 0.71 -17.24
C GLU A 453 -16.32 0.70 -15.98
N ILE A 454 -17.57 1.16 -16.10
CA ILE A 454 -18.57 1.12 -15.01
C ILE A 454 -19.76 0.34 -15.53
N ASP A 455 -20.13 -0.71 -14.79
CA ASP A 455 -21.28 -1.52 -15.15
C ASP A 455 -22.63 -0.91 -14.69
N GLU A 456 -23.75 -1.55 -15.07
CA GLU A 456 -25.11 -1.09 -14.75
C GLU A 456 -25.39 -1.03 -13.23
N GLU A 457 -24.64 -1.78 -12.42
CA GLU A 457 -24.75 -1.77 -10.95
C GLU A 457 -23.84 -0.70 -10.30
N GLY A 458 -23.08 0.05 -11.10
CA GLY A 458 -22.13 1.08 -10.65
C GLY A 458 -20.76 0.55 -10.20
N PHE A 459 -20.45 -0.73 -10.44
CA PHE A 459 -19.13 -1.28 -10.15
C PHE A 459 -18.14 -0.85 -11.23
N ALA A 460 -17.05 -0.24 -10.82
CA ALA A 460 -15.98 0.15 -11.71
C ALA A 460 -14.90 -0.94 -11.80
N LYS A 461 -14.28 -1.06 -12.98
CA LYS A 461 -13.16 -1.94 -13.27
C LYS A 461 -12.08 -1.15 -13.99
N ILE A 462 -10.85 -1.17 -13.47
CA ILE A 462 -9.70 -0.57 -14.15
C ILE A 462 -9.25 -1.51 -15.27
N THR A 463 -9.18 -0.98 -16.49
CA THR A 463 -8.78 -1.74 -17.69
C THR A 463 -7.39 -1.37 -18.19
N GLY A 464 -6.84 -0.23 -17.73
CA GLY A 464 -5.49 0.17 -18.11
C GLY A 464 -5.09 1.53 -17.53
N ARG A 465 -3.92 2.00 -17.97
CA ARG A 465 -3.39 3.30 -17.61
C ARG A 465 -3.01 4.07 -18.88
N ILE A 466 -3.50 5.28 -19.06
CA ILE A 466 -3.31 6.07 -20.30
C ILE A 466 -1.82 6.14 -20.67
N LYS A 467 -0.96 6.44 -19.72
CA LYS A 467 0.50 6.59 -19.94
C LYS A 467 1.26 5.27 -20.16
N ASP A 468 0.65 4.15 -19.79
CA ASP A 468 1.28 2.83 -19.89
C ASP A 468 0.75 2.02 -21.09
N ILE A 469 -0.28 2.51 -21.78
CA ILE A 469 -0.82 1.86 -22.98
C ILE A 469 0.29 1.66 -24.01
N ILE A 470 0.45 0.44 -24.43
CA ILE A 470 1.31 0.06 -25.56
C ILE A 470 0.52 0.26 -26.84
N VAL A 471 1.03 1.12 -27.73
CA VAL A 471 0.49 1.26 -29.07
C VAL A 471 1.39 0.46 -30.02
N THR A 472 0.90 -0.70 -30.46
CA THR A 472 1.68 -1.54 -31.40
C THR A 472 1.82 -0.83 -32.76
N SER A 473 2.79 -1.26 -33.59
CA SER A 473 2.96 -0.73 -34.96
C SER A 473 1.72 -0.93 -35.86
N GLY A 474 0.82 -1.85 -35.47
CA GLY A 474 -0.48 -2.05 -36.10
C GLY A 474 -1.60 -1.15 -35.55
N GLY A 475 -1.29 -0.18 -34.68
CA GLY A 475 -2.25 0.76 -34.11
C GLY A 475 -3.18 0.17 -33.04
N LYS A 476 -2.86 -0.97 -32.45
CA LYS A 476 -3.64 -1.57 -31.35
C LYS A 476 -3.18 -1.04 -30.01
N ASN A 477 -4.12 -0.56 -29.21
CA ASN A 477 -3.92 -0.15 -27.84
C ASN A 477 -4.01 -1.38 -26.91
N ILE A 478 -2.97 -1.66 -26.17
CA ILE A 478 -2.87 -2.82 -25.28
C ILE A 478 -2.45 -2.35 -23.89
N SER A 479 -3.18 -2.79 -22.86
CA SER A 479 -2.81 -2.57 -21.47
C SER A 479 -1.78 -3.61 -21.03
N PRO A 480 -0.50 -3.24 -20.83
CA PRO A 480 0.52 -4.19 -20.41
C PRO A 480 0.27 -4.75 -19.01
N GLN A 481 -0.34 -3.97 -18.13
CA GLN A 481 -0.59 -4.34 -16.75
C GLN A 481 -1.50 -5.56 -16.62
N ASN A 482 -2.53 -5.67 -17.45
CA ASN A 482 -3.42 -6.83 -17.46
C ASN A 482 -2.67 -8.12 -17.81
N ILE A 483 -1.82 -8.04 -18.83
CA ILE A 483 -0.98 -9.16 -19.27
C ILE A 483 0.03 -9.54 -18.19
N GLU A 484 0.71 -8.54 -17.61
CA GLU A 484 1.69 -8.74 -16.53
C GLU A 484 1.06 -9.41 -15.30
N ASN A 485 -0.15 -8.99 -14.94
CA ASN A 485 -0.88 -9.60 -13.83
C ASN A 485 -1.25 -11.07 -14.11
N SER A 486 -1.68 -11.38 -15.34
CA SER A 486 -1.97 -12.76 -15.72
C SER A 486 -0.71 -13.63 -15.71
N LEU A 487 0.42 -13.10 -16.18
CA LEU A 487 1.69 -13.82 -16.16
C LEU A 487 2.21 -14.07 -14.74
N LYS A 488 1.99 -13.13 -13.81
CA LYS A 488 2.35 -13.27 -12.39
C LYS A 488 1.51 -14.29 -11.62
N ALA A 489 0.44 -14.82 -12.22
CA ALA A 489 -0.29 -15.96 -11.66
C ALA A 489 0.53 -17.26 -11.68
N SER A 490 1.57 -17.35 -12.54
CA SER A 490 2.53 -18.43 -12.52
C SER A 490 3.42 -18.38 -11.27
N PRO A 491 3.59 -19.50 -10.55
CA PRO A 491 4.48 -19.54 -9.38
C PRO A 491 5.95 -19.32 -9.73
N TYR A 492 6.33 -19.43 -11.01
CA TYR A 492 7.70 -19.27 -11.48
C TYR A 492 8.04 -17.84 -11.90
N ILE A 493 7.08 -16.92 -11.98
CA ILE A 493 7.29 -15.54 -12.43
C ILE A 493 7.19 -14.57 -11.26
N GLU A 494 8.32 -14.01 -10.84
CA GLU A 494 8.38 -13.00 -9.77
C GLU A 494 8.02 -11.61 -10.28
N GLN A 495 8.65 -11.19 -11.39
CA GLN A 495 8.43 -9.86 -11.99
C GLN A 495 8.41 -10.00 -13.52
N VAL A 496 7.61 -9.19 -14.16
CA VAL A 496 7.52 -9.19 -15.63
C VAL A 496 7.20 -7.79 -16.13
N ALA A 497 7.84 -7.40 -17.24
CA ALA A 497 7.54 -6.18 -17.96
C ALA A 497 7.22 -6.52 -19.42
N VAL A 498 6.02 -6.16 -19.85
CA VAL A 498 5.58 -6.31 -21.24
C VAL A 498 6.10 -5.16 -22.07
N ILE A 499 6.71 -5.49 -23.21
CA ILE A 499 7.32 -4.58 -24.18
C ILE A 499 6.56 -4.72 -25.51
N GLY A 500 6.28 -3.61 -26.19
CA GLY A 500 5.56 -3.69 -27.47
C GLY A 500 5.25 -2.33 -28.11
N ASP A 501 5.61 -1.22 -27.46
CA ASP A 501 5.32 0.10 -27.99
C ASP A 501 6.07 0.32 -29.32
N ASN A 502 5.31 0.71 -30.39
CA ASN A 502 5.78 0.82 -31.76
C ASN A 502 6.42 -0.46 -32.34
N ARG A 503 6.09 -1.65 -31.79
CA ARG A 503 6.59 -2.96 -32.25
C ARG A 503 5.50 -3.78 -32.95
N LYS A 504 5.93 -4.75 -33.79
CA LYS A 504 5.01 -5.64 -34.55
C LYS A 504 4.27 -6.63 -33.64
N TYR A 505 4.82 -6.97 -32.47
CA TYR A 505 4.26 -7.92 -31.51
C TYR A 505 4.73 -7.58 -30.09
N LEU A 506 4.09 -8.20 -29.10
CA LEU A 506 4.51 -8.09 -27.69
C LEU A 506 5.64 -9.05 -27.36
N SER A 507 6.56 -8.58 -26.54
CA SER A 507 7.58 -9.41 -25.88
C SER A 507 7.57 -9.13 -24.37
N ALA A 508 8.29 -9.94 -23.59
CA ALA A 508 8.40 -9.77 -22.16
C ALA A 508 9.83 -9.92 -21.65
N LEU A 509 10.20 -9.05 -20.70
CA LEU A 509 11.30 -9.30 -19.78
C LEU A 509 10.74 -9.97 -18.53
N VAL A 510 11.29 -11.13 -18.17
CA VAL A 510 10.76 -11.94 -17.06
C VAL A 510 11.87 -12.17 -16.04
N VAL A 511 11.59 -11.82 -14.80
CA VAL A 511 12.43 -12.18 -13.65
C VAL A 511 11.85 -13.42 -13.00
N PRO A 512 12.61 -14.54 -12.97
CA PRO A 512 12.19 -15.75 -12.31
C PRO A 512 11.92 -15.58 -10.81
N ALA A 513 10.94 -16.32 -10.30
CA ALA A 513 10.84 -16.63 -8.87
C ALA A 513 11.92 -17.68 -8.55
N PHE A 514 13.12 -17.21 -8.22
CA PHE A 514 14.31 -18.07 -8.17
C PHE A 514 14.20 -19.19 -7.13
N SER A 515 13.51 -19.00 -6.03
CA SER A 515 13.29 -20.05 -5.02
C SER A 515 12.56 -21.26 -5.62
N GLU A 516 11.49 -20.98 -6.34
CA GLU A 516 10.63 -21.98 -7.00
C GLU A 516 11.33 -22.58 -8.20
N LEU A 517 12.02 -21.78 -9.00
CA LEU A 517 12.77 -22.22 -10.15
C LEU A 517 13.95 -23.15 -9.77
N GLU A 518 14.71 -22.80 -8.73
CA GLU A 518 15.83 -23.60 -8.23
C GLU A 518 15.34 -24.95 -7.65
N SER A 519 14.18 -24.96 -7.02
CA SER A 519 13.54 -26.18 -6.52
C SER A 519 13.09 -27.08 -7.69
N TRP A 520 12.40 -26.49 -8.67
CA TRP A 520 11.99 -27.19 -9.88
C TRP A 520 13.18 -27.74 -10.66
N ALA A 521 14.26 -26.97 -10.79
CA ALA A 521 15.47 -27.40 -11.49
C ALA A 521 16.09 -28.66 -10.87
N LYS A 522 16.16 -28.72 -9.53
CA LYS A 522 16.66 -29.90 -8.80
C LYS A 522 15.78 -31.13 -9.05
N GLU A 523 14.46 -30.97 -9.04
CA GLU A 523 13.50 -32.05 -9.26
C GLU A 523 13.55 -32.58 -10.72
N ASN A 524 13.91 -31.73 -11.69
CA ASN A 524 13.93 -32.05 -13.13
C ASN A 524 15.35 -32.32 -13.67
N GLY A 525 16.34 -32.48 -12.77
CA GLY A 525 17.70 -32.85 -13.14
C GLY A 525 18.43 -31.78 -13.95
N VAL A 526 18.15 -30.49 -13.69
CA VAL A 526 18.89 -29.37 -14.26
C VAL A 526 20.01 -29.00 -13.30
N ASN A 527 21.24 -29.12 -13.75
CA ASN A 527 22.42 -28.71 -12.98
C ASN A 527 22.81 -27.29 -13.35
N PHE A 528 23.10 -26.46 -12.36
CA PHE A 528 23.53 -25.07 -12.54
C PHE A 528 24.49 -24.65 -11.44
N SER A 529 25.41 -23.75 -11.77
CA SER A 529 26.35 -23.15 -10.82
C SER A 529 25.97 -21.70 -10.48
N SER A 530 25.12 -21.09 -11.29
CA SER A 530 24.65 -19.71 -11.12
C SER A 530 23.26 -19.50 -11.70
N ARG A 531 22.56 -18.46 -11.25
CA ARG A 531 21.28 -18.04 -11.84
C ARG A 531 21.41 -17.68 -13.32
N ALA A 532 22.52 -17.07 -13.71
CA ALA A 532 22.82 -16.73 -15.10
C ALA A 532 23.00 -17.96 -16.02
N GLU A 533 23.43 -19.08 -15.46
CA GLU A 533 23.47 -20.38 -16.17
C GLU A 533 22.07 -21.02 -16.21
N LEU A 534 21.39 -21.04 -15.06
CA LEU A 534 20.06 -21.62 -14.91
C LEU A 534 19.05 -21.07 -15.93
N ILE A 535 19.00 -19.75 -16.12
CA ILE A 535 18.05 -19.12 -17.05
C ILE A 535 18.35 -19.41 -18.53
N LYS A 536 19.52 -19.96 -18.86
CA LYS A 536 19.89 -20.33 -20.23
C LYS A 536 19.57 -21.79 -20.54
N ASP A 537 19.25 -22.59 -19.54
CA ASP A 537 18.94 -23.99 -19.74
C ASP A 537 17.69 -24.15 -20.62
N PRO A 538 17.73 -25.03 -21.66
CA PRO A 538 16.59 -25.23 -22.55
C PRO A 538 15.31 -25.68 -21.83
N LYS A 539 15.41 -26.58 -20.83
CA LYS A 539 14.25 -27.03 -20.04
C LYS A 539 13.60 -25.92 -19.26
N VAL A 540 14.43 -24.99 -18.74
CA VAL A 540 13.93 -23.78 -18.05
C VAL A 540 13.20 -22.88 -19.04
N ASN A 541 13.76 -22.68 -20.22
CA ASN A 541 13.10 -21.86 -21.26
C ASN A 541 11.79 -22.50 -21.74
N GLU A 542 11.73 -23.83 -21.87
CA GLU A 542 10.49 -24.58 -22.19
C GLU A 542 9.44 -24.43 -21.07
N LEU A 543 9.85 -24.49 -19.79
CA LEU A 543 8.95 -24.23 -18.66
C LEU A 543 8.30 -22.85 -18.79
N TYR A 544 9.11 -21.78 -18.95
CA TYR A 544 8.59 -20.42 -19.06
C TYR A 544 7.75 -20.20 -20.32
N ALA A 545 8.11 -20.81 -21.46
CA ALA A 545 7.30 -20.76 -22.67
C ALA A 545 5.90 -21.33 -22.43
N LYS A 546 5.83 -22.47 -21.74
CA LYS A 546 4.57 -23.11 -21.37
C LYS A 546 3.78 -22.26 -20.36
N GLU A 547 4.42 -21.76 -19.32
CA GLU A 547 3.77 -20.90 -18.32
C GLU A 547 3.17 -19.63 -18.96
N ILE A 548 3.90 -18.99 -19.88
CA ILE A 548 3.41 -17.84 -20.63
C ILE A 548 2.22 -18.23 -21.51
N GLU A 549 2.32 -19.33 -22.26
CA GLU A 549 1.22 -19.81 -23.10
C GLU A 549 -0.03 -20.12 -22.28
N ASP A 550 0.13 -20.86 -21.17
CA ASP A 550 -0.97 -21.29 -20.32
C ASP A 550 -1.71 -20.10 -19.66
N ASN A 551 -0.99 -19.08 -19.23
CA ASN A 551 -1.58 -17.88 -18.61
C ASN A 551 -2.14 -16.86 -19.63
N MET A 552 -1.92 -17.09 -20.93
CA MET A 552 -2.39 -16.18 -21.98
C MET A 552 -3.40 -16.81 -22.95
N LYS A 553 -3.95 -17.98 -22.64
CA LYS A 553 -4.91 -18.71 -23.50
C LYS A 553 -6.13 -17.89 -23.89
N ASP A 554 -6.64 -17.07 -22.95
CA ASP A 554 -7.85 -16.28 -23.12
C ASP A 554 -7.59 -14.91 -23.76
N TYR A 555 -6.33 -14.57 -24.06
CA TYR A 555 -5.95 -13.31 -24.68
C TYR A 555 -6.01 -13.36 -26.20
N ALA A 556 -6.42 -12.26 -26.81
CA ALA A 556 -6.41 -12.13 -28.27
C ALA A 556 -4.98 -12.32 -28.81
N ARG A 557 -4.86 -12.84 -30.05
CA ARG A 557 -3.56 -13.15 -30.68
C ARG A 557 -2.59 -11.96 -30.68
N VAL A 558 -3.09 -10.73 -30.77
CA VAL A 558 -2.28 -9.51 -30.79
C VAL A 558 -1.75 -9.15 -29.40
N GLU A 559 -2.38 -9.64 -28.34
CA GLU A 559 -2.02 -9.41 -26.93
C GLU A 559 -1.09 -10.52 -26.39
N GLN A 560 -0.89 -11.59 -27.13
CA GLN A 560 -0.04 -12.71 -26.71
C GLN A 560 1.45 -12.35 -26.84
N ILE A 561 2.23 -12.75 -25.83
CA ILE A 561 3.69 -12.61 -25.84
C ILE A 561 4.30 -13.57 -26.88
N ARG A 562 5.05 -13.01 -27.84
CA ARG A 562 5.71 -13.79 -28.90
C ARG A 562 7.13 -14.18 -28.57
N LYS A 563 7.81 -13.37 -27.78
CA LYS A 563 9.18 -13.61 -27.33
C LYS A 563 9.34 -13.14 -25.90
N PHE A 564 10.18 -13.80 -25.17
CA PHE A 564 10.56 -13.39 -23.82
C PHE A 564 12.06 -13.57 -23.59
N THR A 565 12.56 -12.90 -22.57
CA THR A 565 13.92 -13.08 -22.09
C THR A 565 13.89 -13.16 -20.57
N LEU A 566 14.50 -14.23 -20.03
CA LEU A 566 14.69 -14.39 -18.58
C LEU A 566 15.86 -13.53 -18.13
N LEU A 567 15.72 -12.89 -16.98
CA LEU A 567 16.75 -12.08 -16.34
C LEU A 567 17.30 -12.80 -15.12
N ASP A 568 18.59 -12.70 -14.88
CA ASP A 568 19.30 -13.35 -13.78
C ASP A 568 19.29 -12.56 -12.46
N LYS A 569 18.74 -11.36 -12.49
CA LYS A 569 18.67 -10.44 -11.33
C LYS A 569 17.26 -9.95 -11.11
N GLU A 570 16.86 -9.95 -9.85
CA GLU A 570 15.59 -9.35 -9.42
C GLU A 570 15.66 -7.82 -9.53
N TRP A 571 14.55 -7.21 -9.91
CA TRP A 571 14.41 -5.77 -9.89
C TRP A 571 14.16 -5.29 -8.47
N SER A 572 14.74 -4.16 -8.14
CA SER A 572 14.60 -3.55 -6.82
C SER A 572 14.49 -2.03 -6.88
N GLN A 573 14.22 -1.43 -5.75
CA GLN A 573 14.29 0.02 -5.58
C GLN A 573 15.76 0.51 -5.64
N GLU A 574 16.69 -0.25 -5.09
CA GLU A 574 18.12 0.09 -5.08
C GLU A 574 18.71 0.10 -6.49
N THR A 575 18.24 -0.78 -7.34
CA THR A 575 18.64 -0.86 -8.75
C THR A 575 17.76 0.00 -9.68
N ASP A 576 16.81 0.75 -9.12
CA ASP A 576 15.98 1.78 -9.74
C ASP A 576 14.87 1.26 -10.69
N GLU A 577 14.66 -0.04 -10.85
CA GLU A 577 13.57 -0.56 -11.68
C GLU A 577 12.20 -0.46 -10.99
N LEU A 578 12.18 -0.40 -9.65
CA LEU A 578 10.95 -0.30 -8.86
C LEU A 578 10.82 1.03 -8.13
N THR A 579 9.59 1.45 -7.93
CA THR A 579 9.26 2.54 -6.99
C THR A 579 9.33 2.03 -5.53
N PRO A 580 9.33 2.92 -4.50
CA PRO A 580 9.19 2.52 -3.10
C PRO A 580 7.95 1.67 -2.80
N THR A 581 6.93 1.74 -3.67
CA THR A 581 5.70 0.95 -3.60
C THR A 581 5.72 -0.27 -4.52
N LEU A 582 6.92 -0.70 -4.95
CA LEU A 582 7.19 -1.87 -5.79
C LEU A 582 6.50 -1.85 -7.18
N LYS A 583 6.16 -0.66 -7.69
CA LYS A 583 5.64 -0.49 -9.06
C LYS A 583 6.79 -0.38 -10.07
N LEU A 584 6.60 -0.93 -11.27
CA LEU A 584 7.60 -0.89 -12.35
C LEU A 584 7.85 0.54 -12.83
N LYS A 585 9.11 0.94 -12.89
CA LYS A 585 9.56 2.15 -13.57
C LYS A 585 9.86 1.82 -15.04
N ARG A 586 8.81 1.69 -15.86
CA ARG A 586 8.92 1.23 -17.27
C ARG A 586 9.97 1.95 -18.07
N ARG A 587 10.08 3.27 -17.93
CA ARG A 587 11.11 4.06 -18.62
C ARG A 587 12.52 3.60 -18.28
N ILE A 588 12.78 3.33 -17.00
CA ILE A 588 14.10 2.87 -16.53
C ILE A 588 14.37 1.46 -17.07
N ILE A 589 13.38 0.56 -16.97
CA ILE A 589 13.48 -0.80 -17.51
C ILE A 589 13.79 -0.77 -19.00
N ASN A 590 13.04 -0.02 -19.79
CA ASN A 590 13.25 0.10 -21.24
C ASN A 590 14.65 0.66 -21.57
N GLN A 591 15.14 1.62 -20.81
CA GLN A 591 16.44 2.21 -21.02
C GLN A 591 17.57 1.23 -20.61
N LYS A 592 17.46 0.61 -19.45
CA LYS A 592 18.48 -0.27 -18.87
C LYS A 592 18.64 -1.57 -19.65
N TYR A 593 17.55 -2.13 -20.13
CA TYR A 593 17.51 -3.39 -20.86
C TYR A 593 17.36 -3.21 -22.38
N LYS A 594 17.66 -2.01 -22.91
CA LYS A 594 17.50 -1.69 -24.33
C LYS A 594 18.12 -2.73 -25.26
N ASP A 595 19.36 -3.14 -25.02
CA ASP A 595 20.07 -4.11 -25.88
C ASP A 595 19.45 -5.51 -25.81
N VAL A 596 18.88 -5.89 -24.69
CA VAL A 596 18.15 -7.16 -24.51
C VAL A 596 16.82 -7.09 -25.26
N ILE A 597 16.12 -5.98 -25.15
CA ILE A 597 14.85 -5.73 -25.84
C ILE A 597 15.04 -5.78 -27.36
N GLU A 598 16.05 -5.08 -27.91
CA GLU A 598 16.29 -5.06 -29.36
C GLU A 598 16.59 -6.46 -29.93
N LYS A 599 17.25 -7.34 -29.17
CA LYS A 599 17.48 -8.73 -29.59
C LYS A 599 16.19 -9.54 -29.75
N MET A 600 15.12 -9.16 -29.06
CA MET A 600 13.82 -9.81 -29.24
C MET A 600 13.08 -9.37 -30.51
N TYR A 601 13.54 -8.29 -31.19
CA TYR A 601 12.96 -7.71 -32.41
C TYR A 601 13.98 -7.63 -33.54
N PRO A 602 14.47 -8.77 -34.09
CA PRO A 602 15.46 -8.74 -35.16
C PRO A 602 14.88 -8.14 -36.44
N ALA A 603 15.72 -7.42 -37.20
CA ALA A 603 15.33 -6.72 -38.42
C ALA A 603 14.76 -7.63 -39.56
N SER A 604 14.97 -8.94 -39.46
CA SER A 604 14.50 -9.95 -40.42
C SER A 604 13.18 -10.65 -40.05
N ALA A 605 12.44 -10.13 -39.09
CA ALA A 605 11.13 -10.68 -38.70
C ALA A 605 9.99 -10.02 -39.52
N ASP A 606 10.09 -10.03 -40.86
CA ASP A 606 9.01 -9.73 -41.79
C ASP A 606 8.10 -10.93 -42.01
#